data_b421be6c078f71bd45c15f00e0902883
#
_entry.id   b421be6c078f71bd45c15f00e0902883
#
_cell.length_a   1.000
_cell.length_b   1.000
_cell.length_c   1.000
_cell.angle_alpha   90.00
_cell.angle_beta   90.00
_cell.angle_gamma   90.00
#
_symmetry.space_group_name_H-M   'P 1'
#
loop_
_entity.id
_entity.type
_entity.pdbx_description
1 polymer ?
#
loop_
_entity_poly.entity_id
_entity_poly.type
_entity_poly.pdbx_seq_one_letter_code
_entity_poly.pdbx_strand_id
1 'polypeptide(L)'
;MFNVRHREILALIQVRQTWAQFAGSAEVDTFEKSMLLAKKFIIASFSNILFVRNCFDEQDYVKKVLNGERRVPLRILSSKSTNPEAKKFASQLSGALDALEKKYLRKLKMVIYLDPEQDQAHEIYTIKVSYPEGMVGVIGLSEVKKSTTSLLYNTLLMTEGLDPLPETAYLGLILDYNEDTPDDYEPPSFENYSRDLVPPEGTRRVRVGRASTNFHSLDLKMSARPGVNQSPGHDYQQQETSQGSQSHVIP
;
A
#
# COMPACT_ATOMS: atom_id res chain seq x y z
N MET A 1 -0.46 15.49 22.41
CA MET A 1 -1.18 16.57 21.69
C MET A 1 -1.64 15.97 20.36
N PHE A 2 -2.88 15.53 20.24
CA PHE A 2 -3.40 14.97 18.99
C PHE A 2 -3.36 16.04 17.92
N ASN A 3 -2.70 15.72 16.81
CA ASN A 3 -2.37 16.64 15.73
C ASN A 3 -3.61 17.39 15.24
N VAL A 4 -3.56 18.71 15.19
CA VAL A 4 -4.65 19.61 14.76
C VAL A 4 -5.23 19.19 13.40
N ARG A 5 -4.40 18.64 12.51
CA ARG A 5 -4.81 18.08 11.22
C ARG A 5 -5.83 16.94 11.30
N HIS A 6 -5.80 16.11 12.35
CA HIS A 6 -6.79 15.03 12.51
C HIS A 6 -8.21 15.57 12.71
N ARG A 7 -8.36 16.71 13.39
CA ARG A 7 -9.66 17.38 13.59
C ARG A 7 -10.16 18.10 12.33
N GLU A 8 -9.27 18.70 11.55
CA GLU A 8 -9.62 19.36 10.29
C GLU A 8 -10.00 18.35 9.19
N ILE A 9 -9.39 17.17 9.15
CA ILE A 9 -9.75 16.07 8.25
C ILE A 9 -11.22 15.65 8.44
N LEU A 10 -11.75 15.74 9.66
CA LEU A 10 -13.14 15.38 9.99
C LEU A 10 -14.15 16.49 9.75
N ALA A 11 -13.75 17.74 9.66
CA ALA A 11 -14.64 18.92 9.68
C ALA A 11 -15.07 19.44 8.29
N LEU A 12 -14.39 19.06 7.21
CA LEU A 12 -14.74 19.53 5.86
C LEU A 12 -15.83 18.64 5.26
N ILE A 13 -16.77 19.26 4.54
CA ILE A 13 -17.82 18.57 3.76
C ILE A 13 -17.13 17.63 2.78
N GLN A 14 -17.06 16.35 3.14
CA GLN A 14 -16.38 15.32 2.37
C GLN A 14 -17.42 14.56 1.57
N VAL A 15 -17.12 14.31 0.30
CA VAL A 15 -17.98 13.46 -0.53
C VAL A 15 -17.97 12.06 0.06
N ARG A 16 -19.10 11.66 0.66
CA ARG A 16 -19.28 10.30 1.20
C ARG A 16 -19.25 9.30 0.04
N GLN A 17 -18.37 8.34 0.14
CA GLN A 17 -18.24 7.26 -0.85
C GLN A 17 -18.83 5.98 -0.28
N THR A 18 -19.77 5.39 -1.01
CA THR A 18 -20.26 4.05 -0.69
C THR A 18 -19.22 3.00 -1.01
N TRP A 19 -19.38 1.79 -0.47
CA TRP A 19 -18.52 0.65 -0.83
C TRP A 19 -18.49 0.42 -2.34
N ALA A 20 -19.65 0.40 -2.99
CA ALA A 20 -19.75 0.17 -4.43
C ALA A 20 -19.00 1.23 -5.25
N GLN A 21 -19.03 2.48 -4.84
CA GLN A 21 -18.25 3.55 -5.47
C GLN A 21 -16.75 3.36 -5.26
N PHE A 22 -16.33 2.95 -4.06
CA PHE A 22 -14.92 2.66 -3.78
C PHE A 22 -14.46 1.42 -4.50
N ALA A 23 -15.10 0.28 -4.32
CA ALA A 23 -14.72 -1.00 -4.92
C ALA A 23 -14.97 -1.04 -6.44
N GLY A 24 -15.88 -0.20 -6.93
CA GLY A 24 -16.35 -0.23 -8.33
C GLY A 24 -17.47 -1.24 -8.58
N SER A 25 -17.86 -1.99 -7.54
CA SER A 25 -18.99 -2.93 -7.54
C SER A 25 -19.53 -3.09 -6.13
N ALA A 26 -20.83 -3.42 -6.01
CA ALA A 26 -21.44 -3.75 -4.73
C ALA A 26 -20.90 -5.09 -4.19
N GLU A 27 -20.53 -6.00 -5.06
CA GLU A 27 -20.02 -7.34 -4.79
C GLU A 27 -18.60 -7.52 -5.32
N VAL A 28 -17.84 -8.49 -4.78
CA VAL A 28 -16.46 -8.80 -5.18
C VAL A 28 -16.33 -10.32 -5.40
N ASP A 29 -17.24 -10.85 -6.21
CA ASP A 29 -17.49 -12.27 -6.43
C ASP A 29 -16.85 -12.82 -7.72
N THR A 30 -16.28 -11.97 -8.57
CA THR A 30 -15.53 -12.35 -9.77
C THR A 30 -14.09 -11.86 -9.72
N PHE A 31 -13.25 -12.45 -10.59
CA PHE A 31 -11.85 -12.05 -10.74
C PHE A 31 -11.75 -10.56 -11.13
N GLU A 32 -12.55 -10.09 -12.08
CA GLU A 32 -12.53 -8.71 -12.58
C GLU A 32 -12.93 -7.71 -11.52
N LYS A 33 -13.97 -8.00 -10.72
CA LYS A 33 -14.40 -7.15 -9.62
C LYS A 33 -13.35 -7.11 -8.50
N SER A 34 -12.73 -8.25 -8.21
CA SER A 34 -11.62 -8.35 -7.27
C SER A 34 -10.38 -7.59 -7.75
N MET A 35 -10.05 -7.68 -9.04
CA MET A 35 -8.97 -6.92 -9.68
C MET A 35 -9.22 -5.41 -9.57
N LEU A 36 -10.44 -4.98 -9.84
CA LEU A 36 -10.81 -3.57 -9.73
C LEU A 36 -10.67 -3.05 -8.28
N LEU A 37 -11.09 -3.86 -7.29
CA LEU A 37 -10.88 -3.54 -5.88
C LEU A 37 -9.39 -3.45 -5.55
N ALA A 38 -8.57 -4.42 -5.99
CA ALA A 38 -7.13 -4.43 -5.76
C ALA A 38 -6.45 -3.18 -6.31
N LYS A 39 -6.77 -2.77 -7.54
CA LYS A 39 -6.27 -1.52 -8.14
C LYS A 39 -6.63 -0.30 -7.30
N LYS A 40 -7.90 -0.16 -6.94
CA LYS A 40 -8.36 0.97 -6.14
C LYS A 40 -7.75 1.00 -4.75
N PHE A 41 -7.55 -0.17 -4.15
CA PHE A 41 -6.86 -0.30 -2.87
C PHE A 41 -5.41 0.19 -2.94
N ILE A 42 -4.65 -0.24 -3.96
CA ILE A 42 -3.25 0.17 -4.16
C ILE A 42 -3.17 1.70 -4.34
N ILE A 43 -4.01 2.26 -5.21
CA ILE A 43 -4.08 3.71 -5.43
C ILE A 43 -4.40 4.45 -4.12
N ALA A 44 -5.43 4.00 -3.39
CA ALA A 44 -5.84 4.65 -2.15
C ALA A 44 -4.76 4.57 -1.06
N SER A 45 -4.11 3.41 -0.91
CA SER A 45 -3.06 3.22 0.09
C SER A 45 -1.87 4.14 -0.17
N PHE A 46 -1.31 4.13 -1.37
CA PHE A 46 -0.15 4.96 -1.68
C PHE A 46 -0.50 6.45 -1.70
N SER A 47 -1.65 6.84 -2.25
CA SER A 47 -2.09 8.24 -2.21
C SER A 47 -2.25 8.76 -0.77
N ASN A 48 -2.82 7.95 0.14
CA ASN A 48 -2.95 8.34 1.54
C ASN A 48 -1.59 8.47 2.24
N ILE A 49 -0.66 7.55 1.97
CA ILE A 49 0.70 7.62 2.51
C ILE A 49 1.36 8.93 2.03
N LEU A 50 1.35 9.21 0.74
CA LEU A 50 1.92 10.44 0.17
C LEU A 50 1.31 11.69 0.78
N PHE A 51 0.00 11.69 1.02
CA PHE A 51 -0.68 12.81 1.68
C PHE A 51 -0.21 13.00 3.13
N VAL A 52 -0.18 11.93 3.91
CA VAL A 52 0.26 11.98 5.32
C VAL A 52 1.72 12.38 5.43
N ARG A 53 2.55 11.95 4.47
CA ARG A 53 3.97 12.29 4.41
C ARG A 53 4.25 13.70 3.80
N ASN A 54 3.20 14.45 3.42
CA ASN A 54 3.29 15.77 2.78
C ASN A 54 4.14 15.79 1.51
N CYS A 55 4.08 14.72 0.69
CA CYS A 55 4.87 14.64 -0.54
C CYS A 55 4.33 15.56 -1.64
N PHE A 56 3.05 15.93 -1.60
CA PHE A 56 2.40 16.86 -2.54
C PHE A 56 1.40 17.75 -1.80
N ASP A 57 1.01 18.85 -2.42
CA ASP A 57 0.05 19.81 -1.84
C ASP A 57 -1.37 19.23 -1.75
N GLU A 58 -2.16 19.74 -0.82
CA GLU A 58 -3.53 19.26 -0.59
C GLU A 58 -4.43 19.37 -1.85
N GLN A 59 -4.19 20.35 -2.71
CA GLN A 59 -4.91 20.54 -3.97
C GLN A 59 -4.64 19.43 -5.01
N ASP A 60 -3.55 18.68 -4.86
CA ASP A 60 -3.21 17.56 -5.73
C ASP A 60 -4.04 16.31 -5.44
N TYR A 61 -4.87 16.34 -4.40
CA TYR A 61 -5.66 15.19 -3.98
C TYR A 61 -7.17 15.45 -4.08
N VAL A 62 -7.90 14.39 -4.45
CA VAL A 62 -9.35 14.34 -4.34
C VAL A 62 -9.73 13.79 -2.96
N LYS A 63 -10.52 14.59 -2.21
CA LYS A 63 -10.99 14.23 -0.86
C LYS A 63 -12.21 13.31 -0.96
N LYS A 64 -12.14 12.16 -0.28
CA LYS A 64 -13.24 11.19 -0.18
C LYS A 64 -13.30 10.62 1.23
N VAL A 65 -14.43 10.00 1.59
CA VAL A 65 -14.59 9.24 2.82
C VAL A 65 -15.21 7.90 2.50
N LEU A 66 -14.50 6.83 2.79
CA LEU A 66 -15.05 5.48 2.71
C LEU A 66 -15.83 5.19 4.00
N ASN A 67 -17.14 4.94 3.86
CA ASN A 67 -17.99 4.53 4.94
C ASN A 67 -17.97 3.00 5.08
N GLY A 68 -17.63 2.52 6.25
CA GLY A 68 -17.64 1.12 6.66
C GLY A 68 -17.94 1.05 8.15
N GLU A 69 -17.47 0.01 8.85
CA GLU A 69 -17.51 -0.06 10.32
C GLU A 69 -16.79 1.15 10.95
N ARG A 70 -15.78 1.66 10.26
CA ARG A 70 -15.08 2.91 10.56
C ARG A 70 -15.11 3.82 9.35
N ARG A 71 -15.13 5.12 9.60
CA ARG A 71 -14.95 6.12 8.54
C ARG A 71 -13.45 6.24 8.24
N VAL A 72 -13.09 6.00 6.99
CA VAL A 72 -11.71 6.13 6.52
C VAL A 72 -11.62 7.34 5.61
N PRO A 73 -10.94 8.42 6.02
CA PRO A 73 -10.66 9.54 5.14
C PRO A 73 -9.69 9.09 4.04
N LEU A 74 -10.02 9.41 2.80
CA LEU A 74 -9.20 9.08 1.66
C LEU A 74 -8.74 10.36 0.96
N ARG A 75 -7.46 10.39 0.63
CA ARG A 75 -6.81 11.39 -0.20
C ARG A 75 -6.25 10.69 -1.42
N ILE A 76 -6.97 10.78 -2.53
CA ILE A 76 -6.60 10.09 -3.77
C ILE A 76 -5.85 11.08 -4.65
N LEU A 77 -4.60 10.76 -4.97
CA LEU A 77 -3.78 11.58 -5.85
C LEU A 77 -4.47 11.77 -7.20
N SER A 78 -4.59 13.01 -7.64
CA SER A 78 -5.36 13.36 -8.82
C SER A 78 -4.51 13.24 -10.09
N SER A 79 -4.97 12.45 -11.05
CA SER A 79 -4.38 12.43 -12.40
C SER A 79 -4.54 13.77 -13.14
N LYS A 80 -5.41 14.67 -12.63
CA LYS A 80 -5.64 16.02 -13.17
C LYS A 80 -4.87 17.10 -12.40
N SER A 81 -3.99 16.73 -11.46
CA SER A 81 -3.13 17.69 -10.77
C SER A 81 -2.36 18.55 -11.77
N THR A 82 -2.08 19.80 -11.42
CA THR A 82 -1.20 20.68 -12.20
C THR A 82 0.28 20.47 -11.87
N ASN A 83 0.57 19.80 -10.74
CA ASN A 83 1.91 19.46 -10.30
C ASN A 83 2.51 18.36 -11.19
N PRO A 84 3.65 18.61 -11.88
CA PRO A 84 4.27 17.65 -12.79
C PRO A 84 4.70 16.34 -12.10
N GLU A 85 5.27 16.43 -10.88
CA GLU A 85 5.74 15.27 -10.14
C GLU A 85 4.56 14.41 -9.65
N ALA A 86 3.46 15.03 -9.22
CA ALA A 86 2.24 14.31 -8.86
C ALA A 86 1.65 13.57 -10.08
N LYS A 87 1.65 14.20 -11.27
CA LYS A 87 1.23 13.55 -12.53
C LYS A 87 2.14 12.39 -12.90
N LYS A 88 3.46 12.58 -12.80
CA LYS A 88 4.45 11.55 -13.09
C LYS A 88 4.22 10.33 -12.20
N PHE A 89 4.10 10.55 -10.88
CA PHE A 89 3.83 9.47 -9.94
C PHE A 89 2.51 8.75 -10.24
N ALA A 90 1.43 9.49 -10.51
CA ALA A 90 0.15 8.89 -10.87
C ALA A 90 0.22 8.06 -12.17
N SER A 91 1.01 8.50 -13.16
CA SER A 91 1.26 7.75 -14.40
C SER A 91 2.05 6.47 -14.14
N GLN A 92 3.13 6.55 -13.35
CA GLN A 92 3.91 5.38 -12.96
C GLN A 92 3.05 4.38 -12.18
N LEU A 93 2.24 4.86 -11.23
CA LEU A 93 1.33 3.99 -10.50
C LEU A 93 0.34 3.29 -11.44
N SER A 94 -0.17 3.99 -12.46
CA SER A 94 -1.02 3.39 -13.49
C SER A 94 -0.28 2.31 -14.31
N GLY A 95 1.00 2.54 -14.63
CA GLY A 95 1.85 1.54 -15.29
C GLY A 95 2.05 0.29 -14.45
N ALA A 96 2.26 0.44 -13.12
CA ALA A 96 2.36 -0.69 -12.21
C ALA A 96 1.07 -1.54 -12.16
N LEU A 97 -0.10 -0.92 -12.40
CA LEU A 97 -1.38 -1.64 -12.44
C LEU A 97 -1.56 -2.48 -13.72
N ASP A 98 -0.81 -2.22 -14.79
CA ASP A 98 -0.74 -3.11 -15.96
C ASP A 98 -0.12 -4.47 -15.57
N ALA A 99 0.97 -4.46 -14.81
CA ALA A 99 1.58 -5.68 -14.27
C ALA A 99 0.61 -6.46 -13.35
N LEU A 100 -0.22 -5.75 -12.58
CA LEU A 100 -1.24 -6.37 -11.76
C LEU A 100 -2.31 -7.06 -12.62
N GLU A 101 -2.79 -6.40 -13.69
CA GLU A 101 -3.79 -6.96 -14.60
C GLU A 101 -3.33 -8.24 -15.28
N LYS A 102 -2.06 -8.28 -15.66
CA LYS A 102 -1.42 -9.43 -16.30
C LYS A 102 -1.04 -10.54 -15.31
N LYS A 103 -1.29 -10.34 -14.00
CA LYS A 103 -0.87 -11.22 -12.90
C LYS A 103 0.66 -11.34 -12.74
N TYR A 104 1.43 -10.46 -13.34
CA TYR A 104 2.88 -10.45 -13.26
C TYR A 104 3.39 -9.82 -11.97
N LEU A 105 2.62 -8.90 -11.37
CA LEU A 105 3.03 -8.16 -10.19
C LEU A 105 3.07 -9.06 -8.94
N ARG A 106 4.26 -9.28 -8.38
CA ARG A 106 4.47 -9.95 -7.08
C ARG A 106 4.53 -8.97 -5.93
N LYS A 107 5.27 -7.86 -6.10
CA LYS A 107 5.34 -6.78 -5.10
C LYS A 107 5.41 -5.44 -5.81
N LEU A 108 4.74 -4.46 -5.22
CA LEU A 108 4.90 -3.05 -5.56
C LEU A 108 5.46 -2.34 -4.33
N LYS A 109 6.62 -1.70 -4.50
CA LYS A 109 7.27 -0.93 -3.45
C LYS A 109 7.20 0.54 -3.80
N MET A 110 6.69 1.35 -2.89
CA MET A 110 6.86 2.80 -2.90
C MET A 110 8.00 3.13 -1.95
N VAL A 111 8.97 3.87 -2.43
CA VAL A 111 10.20 4.20 -1.71
C VAL A 111 10.33 5.72 -1.60
N ILE A 112 10.68 6.18 -0.41
CA ILE A 112 11.02 7.58 -0.16
C ILE A 112 12.51 7.64 0.11
N TYR A 113 13.21 8.47 -0.65
CA TYR A 113 14.64 8.75 -0.51
C TYR A 113 14.82 10.19 -0.03
N LEU A 114 15.91 10.45 0.70
CA LEU A 114 16.36 11.81 1.04
C LEU A 114 17.44 12.30 0.08
N ASP A 115 18.12 11.38 -0.60
CA ASP A 115 19.12 11.64 -1.60
C ASP A 115 18.90 10.68 -2.77
N PRO A 116 18.62 11.18 -4.00
CA PRO A 116 18.35 10.32 -5.15
C PRO A 116 19.61 9.62 -5.69
N GLU A 117 20.80 10.07 -5.33
CA GLU A 117 22.07 9.46 -5.73
C GLU A 117 22.44 8.24 -4.84
N GLN A 118 21.75 8.09 -3.71
CA GLN A 118 21.99 6.98 -2.79
C GLN A 118 20.93 5.89 -2.97
N ASP A 119 21.36 4.64 -2.92
CA ASP A 119 20.47 3.48 -2.96
C ASP A 119 19.78 3.24 -1.61
N GLN A 120 20.13 4.02 -0.58
CA GLN A 120 19.57 3.90 0.76
C GLN A 120 18.20 4.59 0.83
N ALA A 121 17.17 3.79 1.04
CA ALA A 121 15.83 4.28 1.28
C ALA A 121 15.71 4.94 2.66
N HIS A 122 14.85 5.95 2.78
CA HIS A 122 14.42 6.49 4.06
C HIS A 122 13.17 5.77 4.59
N GLU A 123 12.22 5.47 3.70
CA GLU A 123 11.02 4.69 3.99
C GLU A 123 10.70 3.76 2.81
N ILE A 124 10.18 2.57 3.12
CA ILE A 124 9.72 1.62 2.11
C ILE A 124 8.33 1.11 2.49
N TYR A 125 7.39 1.27 1.58
CA TYR A 125 6.02 0.73 1.70
C TYR A 125 5.84 -0.35 0.65
N THR A 126 5.65 -1.59 1.07
CA THR A 126 5.58 -2.75 0.17
C THR A 126 4.19 -3.35 0.20
N ILE A 127 3.52 -3.40 -0.94
CA ILE A 127 2.31 -4.19 -1.14
C ILE A 127 2.73 -5.48 -1.87
N LYS A 128 2.63 -6.61 -1.16
CA LYS A 128 2.75 -7.93 -1.78
C LYS A 128 1.39 -8.34 -2.32
N VAL A 129 1.35 -8.72 -3.58
CA VAL A 129 0.16 -9.28 -4.24
C VAL A 129 0.31 -10.78 -4.31
N SER A 130 -0.79 -11.49 -4.08
CA SER A 130 -0.87 -12.94 -4.29
C SER A 130 -2.18 -13.24 -5.02
N TYR A 131 -2.12 -14.23 -5.91
CA TYR A 131 -3.22 -14.68 -6.76
C TYR A 131 -3.54 -16.13 -6.34
N PRO A 132 -4.45 -16.33 -5.35
CA PRO A 132 -4.77 -17.67 -4.87
C PRO A 132 -5.29 -18.54 -6.02
N GLU A 133 -4.68 -19.69 -6.22
CA GLU A 133 -5.16 -20.73 -7.10
C GLU A 133 -6.02 -21.72 -6.30
N GLY A 134 -7.30 -21.81 -6.66
CA GLY A 134 -8.25 -22.68 -5.99
C GLY A 134 -8.98 -22.04 -4.79
N MET A 135 -10.11 -22.65 -4.41
CA MET A 135 -10.92 -22.18 -3.29
C MET A 135 -10.28 -22.57 -1.94
N VAL A 136 -9.53 -21.67 -1.35
CA VAL A 136 -9.16 -21.76 0.08
C VAL A 136 -10.27 -21.08 0.89
N GLY A 137 -11.45 -21.69 0.95
CA GLY A 137 -12.62 -21.14 1.62
C GLY A 137 -13.26 -19.98 0.84
N VAL A 138 -14.53 -19.68 1.13
CA VAL A 138 -15.23 -18.53 0.53
C VAL A 138 -15.09 -17.33 1.46
N ILE A 139 -14.35 -16.31 1.03
CA ILE A 139 -14.27 -15.04 1.77
C ILE A 139 -15.56 -14.25 1.46
N GLY A 140 -16.39 -14.06 2.47
CA GLY A 140 -17.64 -13.31 2.33
C GLY A 140 -17.41 -11.80 2.16
N LEU A 141 -18.35 -11.13 1.50
CA LEU A 141 -18.27 -9.68 1.23
C LEU A 141 -18.06 -8.84 2.50
N SER A 142 -18.65 -9.24 3.63
CA SER A 142 -18.46 -8.53 4.91
C SER A 142 -17.00 -8.55 5.34
N GLU A 143 -16.31 -9.69 5.21
CA GLU A 143 -14.91 -9.82 5.55
C GLU A 143 -14.00 -9.05 4.58
N VAL A 144 -14.32 -9.07 3.28
CA VAL A 144 -13.62 -8.24 2.27
C VAL A 144 -13.73 -6.76 2.63
N LYS A 145 -14.92 -6.27 2.97
CA LYS A 145 -15.14 -4.88 3.39
C LYS A 145 -14.35 -4.54 4.65
N LYS A 146 -14.45 -5.39 5.66
CA LYS A 146 -13.79 -5.21 6.96
C LYS A 146 -12.26 -5.18 6.81
N SER A 147 -11.68 -6.19 6.17
CA SER A 147 -10.23 -6.27 6.00
C SER A 147 -9.68 -5.10 5.16
N THR A 148 -10.38 -4.71 4.09
CA THR A 148 -9.99 -3.56 3.25
C THR A 148 -10.03 -2.24 4.03
N THR A 149 -11.13 -1.95 4.73
CA THR A 149 -11.26 -0.70 5.51
C THR A 149 -10.30 -0.65 6.69
N SER A 150 -10.09 -1.78 7.38
CA SER A 150 -9.12 -1.87 8.47
C SER A 150 -7.69 -1.64 7.99
N LEU A 151 -7.31 -2.23 6.86
CA LEU A 151 -5.98 -2.04 6.31
C LEU A 151 -5.72 -0.59 5.88
N LEU A 152 -6.69 0.06 5.20
CA LEU A 152 -6.58 1.48 4.86
C LEU A 152 -6.48 2.37 6.09
N TYR A 153 -7.27 2.09 7.12
CA TYR A 153 -7.24 2.84 8.39
C TYR A 153 -5.90 2.66 9.13
N ASN A 154 -5.41 1.42 9.23
CA ASN A 154 -4.13 1.13 9.87
C ASN A 154 -2.96 1.79 9.10
N THR A 155 -3.04 1.84 7.76
CA THR A 155 -2.04 2.52 6.94
C THR A 155 -1.94 3.99 7.34
N LEU A 156 -3.08 4.69 7.46
CA LEU A 156 -3.09 6.09 7.91
C LEU A 156 -2.48 6.24 9.30
N LEU A 157 -2.95 5.46 10.29
CA LEU A 157 -2.47 5.57 11.66
C LEU A 157 -0.96 5.34 11.80
N MET A 158 -0.45 4.30 11.15
CA MET A 158 0.96 3.95 11.24
C MET A 158 1.84 4.97 10.54
N THR A 159 1.37 5.53 9.43
CA THR A 159 2.11 6.57 8.70
C THR A 159 2.09 7.92 9.45
N GLU A 160 0.98 8.29 10.10
CA GLU A 160 0.88 9.48 10.95
C GLU A 160 1.82 9.44 12.17
N GLY A 161 2.18 8.24 12.63
CA GLY A 161 3.10 8.04 13.75
C GLY A 161 4.57 8.22 13.42
N LEU A 162 4.95 8.41 12.16
CA LEU A 162 6.34 8.62 11.75
C LEU A 162 6.75 10.08 11.94
N ASP A 163 8.05 10.31 12.16
CA ASP A 163 8.61 11.66 12.19
C ASP A 163 8.42 12.37 10.84
N PRO A 164 8.27 13.71 10.82
CA PRO A 164 8.13 14.47 9.59
C PRO A 164 9.29 14.22 8.62
N LEU A 165 8.99 14.17 7.32
CA LEU A 165 10.04 14.15 6.31
C LEU A 165 10.74 15.52 6.22
N PRO A 166 12.04 15.58 5.85
CA PRO A 166 12.67 16.80 5.42
C PRO A 166 11.94 17.46 4.24
N GLU A 167 12.21 18.75 3.99
CA GLU A 167 11.58 19.50 2.88
C GLU A 167 11.85 18.86 1.52
N THR A 168 13.02 18.24 1.35
CA THR A 168 13.40 17.55 0.11
C THR A 168 13.28 16.04 0.31
N ALA A 169 12.37 15.42 -0.41
CA ALA A 169 12.21 13.97 -0.46
C ALA A 169 11.91 13.54 -1.90
N TYR A 170 12.46 12.40 -2.30
CA TYR A 170 12.30 11.84 -3.64
C TYR A 170 11.50 10.56 -3.58
N LEU A 171 10.69 10.32 -4.60
CA LEU A 171 9.79 9.19 -4.68
C LEU A 171 10.22 8.21 -5.77
N GLY A 172 10.17 6.92 -5.44
CA GLY A 172 10.39 5.84 -6.39
C GLY A 172 9.29 4.78 -6.29
N LEU A 173 9.02 4.12 -7.40
CA LEU A 173 8.22 2.90 -7.46
C LEU A 173 9.09 1.77 -8.03
N ILE A 174 9.07 0.62 -7.36
CA ILE A 174 9.82 -0.57 -7.75
C ILE A 174 8.85 -1.75 -7.81
N LEU A 175 8.94 -2.53 -8.90
CA LEU A 175 8.13 -3.71 -9.12
C LEU A 175 9.01 -4.97 -8.99
N ASP A 176 8.51 -5.94 -8.24
CA ASP A 176 9.02 -7.33 -8.30
C ASP A 176 7.96 -8.18 -9.01
N TYR A 177 8.39 -9.01 -9.94
CA TYR A 177 7.51 -9.84 -10.76
C TYR A 177 7.41 -11.28 -10.27
N ASN A 178 6.38 -11.99 -10.71
CA ASN A 178 6.25 -13.43 -10.57
C ASN A 178 7.22 -14.15 -11.54
N GLU A 179 7.52 -15.41 -11.26
CA GLU A 179 8.50 -16.21 -12.03
C GLU A 179 8.05 -16.50 -13.47
N ASP A 180 6.74 -16.49 -13.72
CA ASP A 180 6.12 -16.73 -15.03
C ASP A 180 6.00 -15.46 -15.88
N THR A 181 6.54 -14.33 -15.43
CA THR A 181 6.53 -13.09 -16.19
C THR A 181 7.51 -13.19 -17.37
N PRO A 182 7.12 -12.84 -18.61
CA PRO A 182 8.04 -12.81 -19.74
C PRO A 182 9.26 -11.91 -19.48
N ASP A 183 10.45 -12.35 -19.91
CA ASP A 183 11.70 -11.61 -19.69
C ASP A 183 11.74 -10.24 -20.39
N ASP A 184 10.97 -10.08 -21.46
CA ASP A 184 10.84 -8.84 -22.25
C ASP A 184 9.70 -7.94 -21.78
N TYR A 185 9.03 -8.29 -20.67
CA TYR A 185 7.94 -7.48 -20.17
C TYR A 185 8.44 -6.21 -19.48
N GLU A 186 8.06 -5.07 -20.01
CA GLU A 186 8.25 -3.74 -19.40
C GLU A 186 6.89 -3.04 -19.23
N PRO A 187 6.48 -2.69 -18.00
CA PRO A 187 5.26 -1.94 -17.81
C PRO A 187 5.44 -0.47 -18.23
N PRO A 188 4.37 0.21 -18.66
CA PRO A 188 4.44 1.61 -19.06
C PRO A 188 5.05 2.50 -17.97
N SER A 189 5.96 3.40 -18.35
CA SER A 189 6.66 4.33 -17.46
C SER A 189 7.65 3.71 -16.46
N PHE A 190 8.08 2.48 -16.69
CA PHE A 190 9.15 1.82 -15.95
C PHE A 190 10.31 1.46 -16.86
N GLU A 191 11.49 1.41 -16.26
CA GLU A 191 12.74 0.97 -16.86
C GLU A 191 13.34 -0.13 -15.98
N ASN A 192 14.23 -0.94 -16.57
CA ASN A 192 14.95 -1.95 -15.80
C ASN A 192 15.77 -1.30 -14.69
N TYR A 193 15.52 -1.71 -13.46
CA TYR A 193 16.23 -1.24 -12.28
C TYR A 193 17.16 -2.35 -11.76
N SER A 194 18.46 -2.09 -11.87
CA SER A 194 19.50 -3.07 -11.52
C SER A 194 20.15 -2.87 -10.15
N ARG A 195 19.75 -1.81 -9.41
CA ARG A 195 20.34 -1.49 -8.11
C ARG A 195 19.60 -2.20 -6.98
N ASP A 196 20.36 -2.66 -5.99
CA ASP A 196 19.78 -3.24 -4.77
C ASP A 196 19.20 -2.12 -3.89
N LEU A 197 17.92 -2.23 -3.57
CA LEU A 197 17.28 -1.35 -2.62
C LEU A 197 17.80 -1.63 -1.21
N VAL A 198 18.58 -0.71 -0.65
CA VAL A 198 19.09 -0.80 0.71
C VAL A 198 18.04 -0.26 1.69
N PRO A 199 17.52 -1.12 2.60
CA PRO A 199 16.61 -0.65 3.65
C PRO A 199 17.28 0.38 4.56
N PRO A 200 16.50 1.30 5.14
CA PRO A 200 17.05 2.28 6.07
C PRO A 200 17.67 1.59 7.30
N GLU A 201 18.80 2.10 7.78
CA GLU A 201 19.40 1.60 9.02
C GLU A 201 18.51 1.86 10.23
N GLY A 202 18.49 0.92 11.18
CA GLY A 202 17.70 1.05 12.42
C GLY A 202 16.19 1.01 12.22
N THR A 203 15.71 0.58 11.04
CA THR A 203 14.26 0.49 10.78
C THR A 203 13.64 -0.77 11.32
N ARG A 204 12.37 -0.64 11.73
CA ARG A 204 11.48 -1.79 11.94
C ARG A 204 10.71 -2.08 10.66
N ARG A 205 10.73 -3.35 10.24
CA ARG A 205 9.78 -3.84 9.26
C ARG A 205 8.50 -4.24 9.98
N VAL A 206 7.42 -3.50 9.72
CA VAL A 206 6.14 -3.73 10.37
C VAL A 206 5.11 -4.16 9.33
N ARG A 207 4.32 -5.17 9.68
CA ARG A 207 3.16 -5.55 8.89
C ARG A 207 1.98 -4.65 9.25
N VAL A 208 1.50 -3.86 8.29
CA VAL A 208 0.34 -2.97 8.47
C VAL A 208 -0.95 -3.77 8.48
N GLY A 209 -1.04 -4.80 7.62
CA GLY A 209 -2.17 -5.71 7.55
C GLY A 209 -2.33 -6.38 6.20
N ARG A 210 -3.45 -7.08 6.05
CA ARG A 210 -3.83 -7.80 4.83
C ARG A 210 -5.30 -7.55 4.49
N ALA A 211 -5.58 -7.37 3.19
CA ALA A 211 -6.93 -7.41 2.64
C ALA A 211 -6.97 -8.53 1.59
N SER A 212 -8.00 -9.37 1.65
CA SER A 212 -8.13 -10.52 0.78
C SER A 212 -9.54 -10.65 0.21
N THR A 213 -9.60 -11.14 -1.00
CA THR A 213 -10.79 -11.61 -1.70
C THR A 213 -10.58 -13.09 -2.05
N ASN A 214 -11.52 -13.69 -2.75
CA ASN A 214 -11.35 -15.05 -3.26
C ASN A 214 -10.30 -15.15 -4.39
N PHE A 215 -9.86 -14.02 -4.97
CA PHE A 215 -9.00 -14.01 -6.17
C PHE A 215 -7.69 -13.25 -5.96
N HIS A 216 -7.63 -12.34 -4.98
CA HIS A 216 -6.45 -11.52 -4.70
C HIS A 216 -6.23 -11.38 -3.22
N SER A 217 -4.97 -11.38 -2.80
CA SER A 217 -4.57 -11.01 -1.44
C SER A 217 -3.51 -9.91 -1.52
N LEU A 218 -3.73 -8.84 -0.75
CA LEU A 218 -2.85 -7.68 -0.67
C LEU A 218 -2.33 -7.57 0.76
N ASP A 219 -1.01 -7.70 0.93
CA ASP A 219 -0.33 -7.62 2.23
C ASP A 219 0.58 -6.39 2.24
N LEU A 220 0.25 -5.41 3.08
CA LEU A 220 1.02 -4.17 3.18
C LEU A 220 2.01 -4.25 4.35
N LYS A 221 3.27 -3.97 4.06
CA LYS A 221 4.37 -3.84 5.03
C LYS A 221 5.00 -2.47 4.90
N MET A 222 5.47 -1.93 6.01
CA MET A 222 6.19 -0.68 6.11
C MET A 222 7.56 -0.92 6.74
N SER A 223 8.61 -0.31 6.19
CA SER A 223 9.94 -0.22 6.78
C SER A 223 10.27 1.27 6.91
N ALA A 224 10.29 1.77 8.13
CA ALA A 224 10.58 3.16 8.47
C ALA A 224 11.18 3.23 9.87
N ARG A 225 11.84 4.33 10.19
CA ARG A 225 12.25 4.60 11.57
C ARG A 225 11.02 4.95 12.41
N PRO A 226 10.82 4.34 13.60
CA PRO A 226 9.73 4.76 14.47
C PRO A 226 9.96 6.20 14.91
N GLY A 227 8.89 7.00 14.97
CA GLY A 227 8.95 8.37 15.48
C GLY A 227 9.35 8.40 16.96
N VAL A 228 10.05 9.46 17.36
CA VAL A 228 10.60 9.64 18.71
C VAL A 228 9.54 9.57 19.83
N ASN A 229 8.26 9.79 19.48
CA ASN A 229 7.14 9.77 20.43
C ASN A 229 6.42 8.42 20.57
N GLN A 230 6.88 7.36 19.91
CA GLN A 230 6.34 6.01 20.11
C GLN A 230 7.11 5.30 21.22
N SER A 231 6.60 5.41 22.46
CA SER A 231 7.00 4.49 23.54
C SER A 231 6.77 3.04 23.10
N PRO A 232 7.66 2.09 23.45
CA PRO A 232 7.50 0.69 23.10
C PRO A 232 6.37 0.07 23.94
N GLY A 233 5.14 0.15 23.45
CA GLY A 233 3.96 -0.39 24.09
C GLY A 233 3.14 -1.22 23.10
N HIS A 234 3.24 -2.54 23.31
CA HIS A 234 2.57 -3.68 22.69
C HIS A 234 3.30 -4.37 21.54
N ASP A 235 4.17 -5.28 21.96
CA ASP A 235 4.66 -6.39 21.13
C ASP A 235 3.49 -7.28 20.66
N TYR A 236 3.10 -7.13 19.40
CA TYR A 236 2.40 -8.19 18.70
C TYR A 236 3.44 -9.13 18.09
N GLN A 237 4.09 -9.94 18.95
CA GLN A 237 4.84 -11.10 18.51
C GLN A 237 3.84 -12.19 18.11
N GLN A 238 3.58 -12.34 16.81
CA GLN A 238 3.18 -13.63 16.27
C GLN A 238 4.45 -14.38 15.90
N GLN A 239 4.78 -15.35 16.74
CA GLN A 239 5.80 -16.37 16.48
C GLN A 239 5.41 -17.13 15.21
N GLU A 240 6.25 -17.02 14.18
CA GLU A 240 6.29 -18.05 13.13
C GLU A 240 6.90 -19.30 13.75
N THR A 241 6.07 -20.28 14.06
CA THR A 241 6.54 -21.63 14.39
C THR A 241 7.11 -22.26 13.13
N SER A 242 8.41 -22.26 13.02
CA SER A 242 9.15 -23.09 12.07
C SER A 242 8.98 -24.55 12.48
N GLN A 243 8.12 -25.28 11.77
CA GLN A 243 8.14 -26.75 11.84
C GLN A 243 9.38 -27.26 11.11
N GLY A 244 10.38 -27.60 11.87
CA GLY A 244 11.53 -28.36 11.40
C GLY A 244 11.11 -29.76 10.98
N SER A 245 11.30 -30.09 9.72
CA SER A 245 11.22 -31.46 9.21
C SER A 245 12.40 -32.26 9.75
N GLN A 246 12.16 -33.12 10.71
CA GLN A 246 13.13 -34.15 11.12
C GLN A 246 13.06 -35.31 10.13
N SER A 247 14.14 -35.50 9.38
CA SER A 247 14.37 -36.70 8.59
C SER A 247 14.78 -37.83 9.52
N HIS A 248 13.96 -38.84 9.69
CA HIS A 248 14.35 -40.10 10.31
C HIS A 248 14.96 -41.05 9.26
N VAL A 249 16.24 -41.36 9.43
CA VAL A 249 16.89 -42.51 8.81
C VAL A 249 16.78 -43.67 9.79
N ILE A 250 16.22 -44.78 9.36
CA ILE A 250 16.20 -46.04 10.09
C ILE A 250 17.08 -47.05 9.33
N PRO A 251 17.83 -47.90 10.04
CA PRO A 251 18.95 -48.70 9.56
C PRO A 251 18.62 -49.80 8.57
#